data_6673455cc9535a31354cf6d6d59eccc2
#
_entry.id   6673455cc9535a31354cf6d6d59eccc2
#
_cell.length_a   1.000
_cell.length_b   1.000
_cell.length_c   1.000
_cell.angle_alpha   90.00
_cell.angle_beta   90.00
_cell.angle_gamma   90.00
#
_symmetry.space_group_name_H-M   'P 1'
#
loop_
_entity.id
_entity.type
_entity.pdbx_description
1 polymer ?
#
loop_
_entity_poly.entity_id
_entity_poly.type
_entity_poly.pdbx_seq_one_letter_code
_entity_poly.pdbx_strand_id
1 'polypeptide(L)'
;MTERPPFSYDEMVTRNAGFVTPAEQRTLRDGRVFVCGIGGMGGAALQSLVRAGVGNFSLADMDVFETSNMNRQLFATLDTVGRPKVAATCAAIARVNPHAVLTTHGPDWVEKLDDILPAHRVVINGMDDLAAGIALYRKARQHGATVIDAYTSPLPSVTVVRPGDPRPEERLGYPTLGIDWRAITPALSNACKAAEALYVIVHSSSASHIDHALAAGLIAGTHTRPSFAPMVIETGTLMAFEAVKLLLGRDSGVDHRGVFLNPWTMEVERPRAAPVAWVRERIARRLLARMMA
;
A
#
# COMPACT_ATOMS: atom_id res chain seq x y z
N MET A 1 7.09 -39.72 14.31
CA MET A 1 6.83 -38.43 13.61
C MET A 1 5.95 -38.77 12.44
N THR A 2 4.69 -38.33 12.44
CA THR A 2 3.80 -38.53 11.28
C THR A 2 4.34 -37.70 10.12
N GLU A 3 4.55 -38.34 9.00
CA GLU A 3 5.01 -37.72 7.76
C GLU A 3 4.03 -36.58 7.38
N ARG A 4 4.56 -35.40 7.08
CA ARG A 4 3.72 -34.28 6.69
C ARG A 4 3.07 -34.61 5.35
N PRO A 5 1.73 -34.48 5.19
CA PRO A 5 1.07 -34.69 3.91
C PRO A 5 1.66 -33.77 2.83
N PRO A 6 1.74 -34.23 1.57
CA PRO A 6 2.20 -33.37 0.47
C PRO A 6 1.29 -32.15 0.34
N PHE A 7 1.88 -31.02 -0.01
CA PHE A 7 1.10 -29.77 -0.23
C PHE A 7 0.19 -29.93 -1.44
N SER A 8 -1.09 -29.55 -1.28
CA SER A 8 -2.07 -29.44 -2.37
C SER A 8 -2.57 -27.98 -2.43
N TYR A 9 -2.38 -27.34 -3.57
CA TYR A 9 -2.93 -25.99 -3.83
C TYR A 9 -4.47 -26.00 -3.73
N ASP A 10 -5.13 -27.00 -4.32
CA ASP A 10 -6.59 -27.09 -4.33
C ASP A 10 -7.15 -27.27 -2.91
N GLU A 11 -6.46 -28.00 -2.06
CA GLU A 11 -6.83 -28.13 -0.65
C GLU A 11 -6.64 -26.81 0.08
N MET A 12 -5.54 -26.09 -0.15
CA MET A 12 -5.26 -24.78 0.46
C MET A 12 -6.38 -23.77 0.18
N VAL A 13 -6.94 -23.78 -1.04
CA VAL A 13 -7.96 -22.81 -1.47
C VAL A 13 -9.39 -23.32 -1.38
N THR A 14 -9.60 -24.52 -0.87
CA THR A 14 -10.95 -25.18 -0.80
C THR A 14 -11.99 -24.26 -0.18
N ARG A 15 -11.64 -23.47 0.84
CA ARG A 15 -12.57 -22.58 1.55
C ARG A 15 -12.83 -21.26 0.84
N ASN A 16 -12.21 -21.02 -0.31
CA ASN A 16 -12.54 -19.87 -1.18
C ASN A 16 -13.82 -20.14 -1.98
N ALA A 17 -14.26 -21.40 -2.06
CA ALA A 17 -15.49 -21.78 -2.76
C ALA A 17 -16.70 -21.01 -2.20
N GLY A 18 -17.50 -20.45 -3.11
CA GLY A 18 -18.64 -19.58 -2.79
C GLY A 18 -18.31 -18.08 -2.83
N PHE A 19 -17.04 -17.69 -2.62
CA PHE A 19 -16.58 -16.31 -2.85
C PHE A 19 -16.05 -16.13 -4.28
N VAL A 20 -15.38 -17.14 -4.78
CA VAL A 20 -14.87 -17.22 -6.16
C VAL A 20 -15.27 -18.56 -6.80
N THR A 21 -15.50 -18.55 -8.10
CA THR A 21 -15.73 -19.75 -8.89
C THR A 21 -14.41 -20.50 -9.14
N PRO A 22 -14.44 -21.79 -9.53
CA PRO A 22 -13.24 -22.52 -9.91
C PRO A 22 -12.44 -21.85 -11.06
N ALA A 23 -13.12 -21.16 -11.98
CA ALA A 23 -12.46 -20.42 -13.06
C ALA A 23 -11.74 -19.18 -12.51
N GLU A 24 -12.39 -18.41 -11.64
CA GLU A 24 -11.78 -17.26 -10.98
C GLU A 24 -10.61 -17.67 -10.07
N GLN A 25 -10.71 -18.82 -9.37
CA GLN A 25 -9.58 -19.31 -8.58
C GLN A 25 -8.36 -19.65 -9.45
N ARG A 26 -8.57 -20.17 -10.66
CA ARG A 26 -7.47 -20.35 -11.63
C ARG A 26 -6.91 -19.01 -12.08
N THR A 27 -7.77 -18.00 -12.34
CA THR A 27 -7.33 -16.64 -12.67
C THR A 27 -6.48 -16.03 -11.55
N LEU A 28 -6.85 -16.24 -10.28
CA LEU A 28 -6.03 -15.80 -9.14
C LEU A 28 -4.69 -16.54 -9.10
N ARG A 29 -4.68 -17.87 -9.27
CA ARG A 29 -3.46 -18.68 -9.29
C ARG A 29 -2.48 -18.20 -10.36
N ASP A 30 -2.97 -17.89 -11.54
CA ASP A 30 -2.16 -17.45 -12.66
C ASP A 30 -1.87 -15.93 -12.62
N GLY A 31 -2.58 -15.21 -11.74
CA GLY A 31 -2.47 -13.77 -11.54
C GLY A 31 -1.07 -13.32 -11.10
N ARG A 32 -0.64 -12.15 -11.60
CA ARG A 32 0.67 -11.56 -11.31
C ARG A 32 0.49 -10.21 -10.61
N VAL A 33 1.13 -10.06 -9.45
CA VAL A 33 1.09 -8.82 -8.66
C VAL A 33 2.52 -8.36 -8.38
N PHE A 34 2.81 -7.11 -8.69
CA PHE A 34 4.05 -6.48 -8.23
C PHE A 34 3.79 -5.78 -6.90
N VAL A 35 4.58 -6.11 -5.89
CA VAL A 35 4.52 -5.50 -4.55
C VAL A 35 5.84 -4.79 -4.29
N CYS A 36 5.82 -3.46 -4.24
CA CYS A 36 6.95 -2.63 -3.86
C CYS A 36 6.72 -2.06 -2.46
N GLY A 37 7.69 -2.32 -1.55
CA GLY A 37 7.55 -2.13 -0.12
C GLY A 37 6.79 -3.25 0.57
N ILE A 38 7.52 -4.12 1.27
CA ILE A 38 6.97 -5.29 1.99
C ILE A 38 6.92 -5.00 3.50
N GLY A 39 6.68 -3.74 3.85
CA GLY A 39 6.49 -3.30 5.22
C GLY A 39 5.13 -3.70 5.80
N GLY A 40 4.51 -2.79 6.56
CA GLY A 40 3.23 -3.06 7.21
C GLY A 40 2.09 -3.33 6.23
N MET A 41 1.78 -2.35 5.38
CA MET A 41 0.64 -2.43 4.44
C MET A 41 0.91 -3.43 3.31
N GLY A 42 2.06 -3.29 2.62
CA GLY A 42 2.41 -4.19 1.52
C GLY A 42 2.60 -5.63 1.97
N GLY A 43 3.20 -5.86 3.14
CA GLY A 43 3.33 -7.19 3.74
C GLY A 43 1.99 -7.82 4.10
N ALA A 44 1.05 -7.05 4.65
CA ALA A 44 -0.30 -7.52 4.96
C ALA A 44 -1.10 -7.83 3.69
N ALA A 45 -0.99 -6.98 2.66
CA ALA A 45 -1.60 -7.23 1.36
C ALA A 45 -1.04 -8.51 0.72
N LEU A 46 0.27 -8.66 0.69
CA LEU A 46 0.95 -9.85 0.15
C LEU A 46 0.53 -11.13 0.88
N GLN A 47 0.50 -11.11 2.22
CA GLN A 47 0.06 -12.24 3.04
C GLN A 47 -1.39 -12.65 2.72
N SER A 48 -2.28 -11.69 2.54
CA SER A 48 -3.67 -11.92 2.17
C SER A 48 -3.80 -12.52 0.77
N LEU A 49 -3.06 -11.99 -0.20
CA LEU A 49 -3.08 -12.47 -1.59
C LEU A 49 -2.54 -13.88 -1.73
N VAL A 50 -1.44 -14.21 -1.06
CA VAL A 50 -0.88 -15.58 -1.05
C VAL A 50 -1.91 -16.57 -0.53
N ARG A 51 -2.63 -16.23 0.55
CA ARG A 51 -3.67 -17.09 1.14
C ARG A 51 -4.93 -17.15 0.31
N ALA A 52 -5.26 -16.11 -0.45
CA ALA A 52 -6.32 -16.14 -1.44
C ALA A 52 -5.97 -17.00 -2.67
N GLY A 53 -4.72 -17.47 -2.78
CA GLY A 53 -4.27 -18.35 -3.84
C GLY A 53 -3.68 -17.64 -5.05
N VAL A 54 -3.31 -16.36 -4.95
CA VAL A 54 -2.53 -15.69 -6.00
C VAL A 54 -1.17 -16.37 -6.07
N GLY A 55 -0.74 -16.72 -7.29
CA GLY A 55 0.41 -17.60 -7.49
C GLY A 55 1.69 -16.92 -7.94
N ASN A 56 1.66 -15.69 -8.44
CA ASN A 56 2.86 -15.05 -8.98
C ASN A 56 3.06 -13.65 -8.42
N PHE A 57 4.23 -13.41 -7.85
CA PHE A 57 4.60 -12.14 -7.26
C PHE A 57 5.98 -11.68 -7.72
N SER A 58 6.08 -10.38 -8.02
CA SER A 58 7.34 -9.67 -8.08
C SER A 58 7.47 -8.80 -6.83
N LEU A 59 8.62 -8.82 -6.17
CA LEU A 59 8.83 -8.22 -4.87
C LEU A 59 10.04 -7.27 -4.90
N ALA A 60 9.87 -6.06 -4.37
CA ALA A 60 10.95 -5.08 -4.19
C ALA A 60 10.87 -4.46 -2.79
N ASP A 61 11.91 -4.59 -2.00
CA ASP A 61 12.12 -3.94 -0.70
C ASP A 61 13.60 -4.01 -0.33
N MET A 62 14.20 -2.88 0.00
CA MET A 62 15.65 -2.82 0.23
C MET A 62 16.03 -2.85 1.70
N ASP A 63 15.05 -2.88 2.59
CA ASP A 63 15.27 -2.83 4.03
C ASP A 63 15.56 -4.22 4.64
N VAL A 64 16.02 -4.16 5.87
CA VAL A 64 16.07 -5.29 6.80
C VAL A 64 14.94 -5.17 7.83
N PHE A 65 14.50 -6.31 8.40
CA PHE A 65 13.56 -6.27 9.51
C PHE A 65 14.25 -5.81 10.79
N GLU A 66 13.58 -4.91 11.50
CA GLU A 66 13.98 -4.41 12.82
C GLU A 66 12.97 -4.82 13.89
N THR A 67 13.38 -4.82 15.15
CA THR A 67 12.47 -5.08 16.29
C THR A 67 11.29 -4.11 16.30
N SER A 68 11.52 -2.84 15.92
CA SER A 68 10.50 -1.80 15.81
C SER A 68 9.43 -2.09 14.74
N ASN A 69 9.68 -3.04 13.84
CA ASN A 69 8.74 -3.45 12.80
C ASN A 69 7.73 -4.50 13.29
N MET A 70 8.08 -5.25 14.34
CA MET A 70 7.30 -6.39 14.82
C MET A 70 5.89 -6.03 15.28
N ASN A 71 5.66 -4.77 15.65
CA ASN A 71 4.34 -4.32 16.07
C ASN A 71 3.31 -4.30 14.95
N ARG A 72 3.72 -4.32 13.64
CA ARG A 72 2.79 -4.12 12.51
C ARG A 72 3.17 -4.80 11.19
N GLN A 73 4.39 -5.30 11.05
CA GLN A 73 4.86 -5.97 9.84
C GLN A 73 4.77 -7.49 10.01
N LEU A 74 3.84 -8.14 9.32
CA LEU A 74 3.47 -9.54 9.53
C LEU A 74 4.61 -10.56 9.31
N PHE A 75 5.63 -10.17 8.53
CA PHE A 75 6.81 -11.01 8.30
C PHE A 75 7.97 -10.71 9.26
N ALA A 76 7.83 -9.69 10.12
CA ALA A 76 8.80 -9.36 11.16
C ALA A 76 8.54 -10.21 12.40
N THR A 77 9.48 -11.10 12.71
CA THR A 77 9.47 -11.98 13.88
C THR A 77 10.83 -11.99 14.53
N LEU A 78 11.00 -12.56 15.72
CA LEU A 78 12.31 -12.70 16.34
C LEU A 78 13.32 -13.42 15.45
N ASP A 79 12.86 -14.37 14.63
CA ASP A 79 13.72 -15.14 13.72
C ASP A 79 14.10 -14.38 12.44
N THR A 80 13.39 -13.28 12.14
CA THR A 80 13.60 -12.50 10.90
C THR A 80 14.22 -11.13 11.13
N VAL A 81 14.26 -10.62 12.36
CA VAL A 81 14.98 -9.39 12.70
C VAL A 81 16.45 -9.49 12.26
N GLY A 82 16.95 -8.44 11.60
CA GLY A 82 18.29 -8.39 11.01
C GLY A 82 18.42 -9.06 9.63
N ARG A 83 17.35 -9.68 9.11
CA ARG A 83 17.36 -10.28 7.77
C ARG A 83 16.75 -9.34 6.73
N PRO A 84 17.23 -9.37 5.47
CA PRO A 84 16.61 -8.64 4.37
C PRO A 84 15.12 -8.98 4.26
N LYS A 85 14.25 -7.97 4.17
CA LYS A 85 12.79 -8.14 4.14
C LYS A 85 12.35 -9.08 3.03
N VAL A 86 12.85 -8.88 1.80
CA VAL A 86 12.51 -9.74 0.66
C VAL A 86 12.84 -11.19 0.93
N ALA A 87 14.06 -11.49 1.39
CA ALA A 87 14.51 -12.87 1.61
C ALA A 87 13.67 -13.58 2.70
N ALA A 88 13.44 -12.90 3.83
CA ALA A 88 12.62 -13.43 4.92
C ALA A 88 11.16 -13.63 4.49
N THR A 89 10.61 -12.71 3.71
CA THR A 89 9.25 -12.80 3.17
C THR A 89 9.11 -13.96 2.19
N CYS A 90 10.04 -14.13 1.26
CA CYS A 90 10.04 -15.30 0.35
C CYS A 90 10.04 -16.62 1.11
N ALA A 91 10.87 -16.74 2.15
CA ALA A 91 10.90 -17.94 2.99
C ALA A 91 9.57 -18.18 3.73
N ALA A 92 8.90 -17.11 4.19
CA ALA A 92 7.60 -17.21 4.84
C ALA A 92 6.48 -17.60 3.85
N ILE A 93 6.48 -17.04 2.63
CA ILE A 93 5.52 -17.38 1.57
C ILE A 93 5.66 -18.85 1.18
N ALA A 94 6.88 -19.36 0.99
CA ALA A 94 7.13 -20.76 0.65
C ALA A 94 6.60 -21.74 1.71
N ARG A 95 6.41 -21.30 2.95
CA ARG A 95 5.78 -22.09 4.03
C ARG A 95 4.25 -22.08 3.97
N VAL A 96 3.64 -21.18 3.22
CA VAL A 96 2.18 -21.09 3.01
C VAL A 96 1.80 -21.68 1.66
N ASN A 97 2.47 -21.25 0.60
CA ASN A 97 2.26 -21.72 -0.77
C ASN A 97 3.62 -21.98 -1.43
N PRO A 98 4.14 -23.22 -1.34
CA PRO A 98 5.43 -23.57 -1.94
C PRO A 98 5.42 -23.55 -3.47
N HIS A 99 4.25 -23.48 -4.11
CA HIS A 99 4.11 -23.36 -5.56
C HIS A 99 4.03 -21.91 -6.04
N ALA A 100 4.07 -20.93 -5.12
CA ALA A 100 4.11 -19.52 -5.52
C ALA A 100 5.43 -19.21 -6.25
N VAL A 101 5.31 -18.53 -7.39
CA VAL A 101 6.46 -18.05 -8.14
C VAL A 101 6.81 -16.64 -7.64
N LEU A 102 8.03 -16.51 -7.12
CA LEU A 102 8.52 -15.28 -6.51
C LEU A 102 9.71 -14.75 -7.30
N THR A 103 9.55 -13.59 -7.92
CA THR A 103 10.63 -12.82 -8.56
C THR A 103 11.04 -11.70 -7.63
N THR A 104 12.31 -11.54 -7.36
CA THR A 104 12.82 -10.49 -6.47
C THR A 104 13.64 -9.48 -7.25
N HIS A 105 13.51 -8.21 -6.90
CA HIS A 105 14.23 -7.12 -7.56
C HIS A 105 15.20 -6.47 -6.57
N GLY A 106 16.38 -6.09 -7.09
CA GLY A 106 17.46 -5.44 -6.33
C GLY A 106 17.28 -3.93 -6.18
N PRO A 107 18.29 -3.21 -5.66
CA PRO A 107 18.22 -1.78 -5.37
C PRO A 107 17.91 -0.88 -6.56
N ASP A 108 18.21 -1.36 -7.76
CA ASP A 108 17.98 -0.68 -9.03
C ASP A 108 16.59 -0.93 -9.65
N TRP A 109 15.66 -1.45 -8.86
CA TRP A 109 14.31 -1.81 -9.35
C TRP A 109 13.53 -0.61 -9.90
N VAL A 110 13.75 0.59 -9.37
CA VAL A 110 13.06 1.81 -9.84
C VAL A 110 13.50 2.16 -11.26
N GLU A 111 14.80 2.01 -11.56
CA GLU A 111 15.35 2.20 -12.89
C GLU A 111 14.87 1.12 -13.88
N LYS A 112 14.52 -0.07 -13.37
CA LYS A 112 14.07 -1.22 -14.15
C LYS A 112 12.54 -1.32 -14.27
N LEU A 113 11.80 -0.29 -13.88
CA LEU A 113 10.32 -0.30 -13.97
C LEU A 113 9.82 -0.55 -15.40
N ASP A 114 10.55 -0.10 -16.41
CA ASP A 114 10.20 -0.37 -17.82
C ASP A 114 10.30 -1.86 -18.20
N ASP A 115 11.12 -2.64 -17.49
CA ASP A 115 11.25 -4.09 -17.68
C ASP A 115 10.25 -4.87 -16.79
N ILE A 116 9.94 -4.35 -15.61
CA ILE A 116 9.09 -5.02 -14.62
C ILE A 116 7.60 -4.87 -14.97
N LEU A 117 7.16 -3.64 -15.25
CA LEU A 117 5.74 -3.31 -15.38
C LEU A 117 5.02 -3.95 -16.57
N PRO A 118 5.64 -4.23 -17.73
CA PRO A 118 4.95 -4.89 -18.85
C PRO A 118 4.31 -6.23 -18.46
N ALA A 119 4.85 -6.94 -17.46
CA ALA A 119 4.33 -8.21 -16.97
C ALA A 119 3.25 -8.06 -15.89
N HIS A 120 3.00 -6.84 -15.37
CA HIS A 120 2.18 -6.61 -14.19
C HIS A 120 1.12 -5.54 -14.43
N ARG A 121 -0.16 -5.97 -14.47
CA ARG A 121 -1.29 -5.03 -14.53
C ARG A 121 -1.75 -4.54 -13.17
N VAL A 122 -1.37 -5.22 -12.10
CA VAL A 122 -1.72 -4.90 -10.72
C VAL A 122 -0.44 -4.67 -9.92
N VAL A 123 -0.34 -3.49 -9.34
CA VAL A 123 0.81 -3.07 -8.53
C VAL A 123 0.31 -2.63 -7.16
N ILE A 124 0.95 -3.11 -6.11
CA ILE A 124 0.73 -2.65 -4.73
C ILE A 124 1.90 -1.76 -4.32
N ASN A 125 1.60 -0.51 -4.00
CA ASN A 125 2.54 0.42 -3.41
C ASN A 125 2.44 0.37 -1.88
N GLY A 126 3.39 -0.28 -1.24
CA GLY A 126 3.53 -0.36 0.22
C GLY A 126 4.70 0.46 0.78
N MET A 127 5.29 1.32 -0.06
CA MET A 127 6.47 2.10 0.29
C MET A 127 6.12 3.40 1.01
N ASP A 128 7.11 3.93 1.71
CA ASP A 128 7.13 5.29 2.26
C ASP A 128 8.12 6.22 1.51
N ASP A 129 8.85 5.70 0.53
CA ASP A 129 9.70 6.48 -0.37
C ASP A 129 8.86 7.19 -1.42
N LEU A 130 8.72 8.51 -1.26
CA LEU A 130 7.94 9.34 -2.17
C LEU A 130 8.52 9.40 -3.57
N ALA A 131 9.84 9.48 -3.72
CA ALA A 131 10.49 9.61 -5.02
C ALA A 131 10.31 8.34 -5.85
N ALA A 132 10.54 7.17 -5.26
CA ALA A 132 10.26 5.88 -5.87
C ALA A 132 8.76 5.72 -6.19
N GLY A 133 7.86 6.16 -5.31
CA GLY A 133 6.42 6.16 -5.55
C GLY A 133 6.01 7.01 -6.75
N ILE A 134 6.56 8.21 -6.90
CA ILE A 134 6.31 9.08 -8.07
C ILE A 134 6.81 8.42 -9.36
N ALA A 135 8.02 7.84 -9.35
CA ALA A 135 8.54 7.08 -10.49
C ALA A 135 7.59 5.93 -10.86
N LEU A 136 7.17 5.17 -9.85
CA LEU A 136 6.23 4.06 -10.02
C LEU A 136 4.92 4.50 -10.69
N TYR A 137 4.26 5.55 -10.20
CA TYR A 137 3.01 6.05 -10.78
C TYR A 137 3.17 6.51 -12.23
N ARG A 138 4.28 7.22 -12.54
CA ARG A 138 4.56 7.68 -13.89
C ARG A 138 4.74 6.52 -14.85
N LYS A 139 5.52 5.51 -14.44
CA LYS A 139 5.80 4.31 -15.24
C LYS A 139 4.59 3.38 -15.34
N ALA A 140 3.84 3.20 -14.25
CA ALA A 140 2.61 2.40 -14.27
C ALA A 140 1.59 2.93 -15.30
N ARG A 141 1.40 4.26 -15.39
CA ARG A 141 0.57 4.88 -16.43
C ARG A 141 1.06 4.53 -17.84
N GLN A 142 2.37 4.61 -18.09
CA GLN A 142 2.97 4.31 -19.40
C GLN A 142 2.78 2.85 -19.82
N HIS A 143 2.82 1.93 -18.85
CA HIS A 143 2.69 0.49 -19.09
C HIS A 143 1.29 -0.06 -18.89
N GLY A 144 0.29 0.79 -18.65
CA GLY A 144 -1.10 0.37 -18.48
C GLY A 144 -1.35 -0.41 -17.19
N ALA A 145 -0.52 -0.24 -16.16
CA ALA A 145 -0.66 -0.86 -14.86
C ALA A 145 -1.50 0.01 -13.91
N THR A 146 -2.31 -0.62 -13.07
CA THR A 146 -3.08 0.02 -12.00
C THR A 146 -2.30 -0.07 -10.70
N VAL A 147 -2.15 1.07 -10.01
CA VAL A 147 -1.48 1.14 -8.70
C VAL A 147 -2.53 1.19 -7.60
N ILE A 148 -2.45 0.24 -6.68
CA ILE A 148 -3.20 0.22 -5.43
C ILE A 148 -2.28 0.79 -4.36
N ASP A 149 -2.75 1.78 -3.63
CA ASP A 149 -1.99 2.49 -2.62
C ASP A 149 -2.88 2.87 -1.43
N ALA A 150 -2.31 3.48 -0.42
CA ALA A 150 -3.03 4.00 0.73
C ALA A 150 -2.41 5.31 1.20
N TYR A 151 -3.22 6.16 1.82
CA TYR A 151 -2.74 7.40 2.42
C TYR A 151 -1.93 7.15 3.69
N THR A 152 -1.01 8.06 3.97
CA THR A 152 -0.42 8.21 5.30
C THR A 152 -1.49 8.75 6.25
N SER A 153 -2.27 7.85 6.84
CA SER A 153 -3.48 8.18 7.63
C SER A 153 -3.52 7.40 8.94
N PRO A 154 -4.05 7.98 10.03
CA PRO A 154 -4.44 7.24 11.23
C PRO A 154 -5.55 6.20 11.01
N LEU A 155 -6.37 6.38 9.97
CA LEU A 155 -7.41 5.44 9.59
C LEU A 155 -6.96 4.58 8.42
N PRO A 156 -7.36 3.31 8.34
CA PRO A 156 -7.20 2.49 7.16
C PRO A 156 -7.75 3.19 5.92
N SER A 157 -7.05 3.07 4.82
CA SER A 157 -7.45 3.69 3.55
C SER A 157 -6.99 2.87 2.37
N VAL A 158 -7.61 3.07 1.22
CA VAL A 158 -7.17 2.48 -0.04
C VAL A 158 -7.52 3.39 -1.20
N THR A 159 -6.61 3.50 -2.15
CA THR A 159 -6.77 4.18 -3.44
C THR A 159 -6.51 3.21 -4.58
N VAL A 160 -7.18 3.41 -5.70
CA VAL A 160 -6.97 2.63 -6.93
C VAL A 160 -6.76 3.61 -8.07
N VAL A 161 -5.52 3.75 -8.52
CA VAL A 161 -5.12 4.68 -9.57
C VAL A 161 -4.88 3.92 -10.86
N ARG A 162 -5.84 4.02 -11.79
CA ARG A 162 -5.79 3.40 -13.10
C ARG A 162 -4.95 4.23 -14.08
N PRO A 163 -4.51 3.69 -15.20
CA PRO A 163 -3.69 4.41 -16.17
C PRO A 163 -4.29 5.75 -16.66
N GLY A 164 -5.63 5.83 -16.76
CA GLY A 164 -6.35 7.04 -17.16
C GLY A 164 -6.65 8.02 -16.03
N ASP A 165 -6.44 7.63 -14.77
CA ASP A 165 -6.76 8.47 -13.63
C ASP A 165 -5.67 9.53 -13.35
N PRO A 166 -6.01 10.65 -12.71
CA PRO A 166 -5.01 11.58 -12.19
C PRO A 166 -4.12 10.90 -11.14
N ARG A 167 -2.80 10.98 -11.31
CA ARG A 167 -1.83 10.51 -10.33
C ARG A 167 -1.87 11.37 -9.06
N PRO A 168 -1.39 10.89 -7.90
CA PRO A 168 -1.32 11.68 -6.68
C PRO A 168 -0.64 13.04 -6.87
N GLU A 169 0.45 13.11 -7.63
CA GLU A 169 1.17 14.37 -7.90
C GLU A 169 0.31 15.41 -8.66
N GLU A 170 -0.57 14.96 -9.57
CA GLU A 170 -1.49 15.82 -10.31
C GLU A 170 -2.68 16.23 -9.45
N ARG A 171 -3.26 15.26 -8.75
CA ARG A 171 -4.49 15.45 -7.98
C ARG A 171 -4.29 16.25 -6.69
N LEU A 172 -3.17 16.02 -6.00
CA LEU A 172 -2.85 16.70 -4.74
C LEU A 172 -2.00 17.96 -4.93
N GLY A 173 -1.67 18.31 -6.18
CA GLY A 173 -0.87 19.48 -6.49
C GLY A 173 0.55 19.41 -5.94
N TYR A 174 1.21 18.28 -6.08
CA TYR A 174 2.58 18.12 -5.63
C TYR A 174 3.54 19.03 -6.41
N PRO A 175 4.50 19.67 -5.75
CA PRO A 175 5.51 20.50 -6.42
C PRO A 175 6.49 19.71 -7.26
N THR A 176 6.34 18.39 -7.35
CA THR A 176 7.22 17.49 -8.11
C THR A 176 6.80 17.30 -9.56
N LEU A 177 5.64 17.85 -9.96
CA LEU A 177 5.17 17.74 -11.34
C LEU A 177 6.19 18.31 -12.33
N GLY A 178 6.65 17.47 -13.27
CA GLY A 178 7.70 17.84 -14.24
C GLY A 178 9.15 17.73 -13.73
N ILE A 179 9.36 17.42 -12.46
CA ILE A 179 10.71 17.20 -11.89
C ILE A 179 11.08 15.72 -12.06
N ASP A 180 12.33 15.43 -12.47
CA ASP A 180 12.84 14.06 -12.44
C ASP A 180 12.78 13.50 -11.02
N TRP A 181 12.33 12.26 -10.87
CA TRP A 181 12.17 11.65 -9.55
C TRP A 181 13.50 11.58 -8.75
N ARG A 182 14.64 11.45 -9.46
CA ARG A 182 15.98 11.47 -8.84
C ARG A 182 16.37 12.83 -8.28
N ALA A 183 15.73 13.90 -8.76
CA ALA A 183 15.97 15.26 -8.31
C ALA A 183 15.02 15.69 -7.17
N ILE A 184 14.16 14.79 -6.66
CA ILE A 184 13.26 15.08 -5.55
C ILE A 184 14.07 15.19 -4.25
N THR A 185 14.15 16.41 -3.75
CA THR A 185 14.84 16.71 -2.49
C THR A 185 13.98 16.36 -1.27
N PRO A 186 14.56 16.22 -0.07
CA PRO A 186 13.80 16.07 1.17
C PRO A 186 12.76 17.17 1.40
N ALA A 187 13.06 18.41 1.01
CA ALA A 187 12.14 19.54 1.11
C ALA A 187 10.92 19.36 0.21
N LEU A 188 11.11 18.93 -1.05
CA LEU A 188 10.02 18.59 -1.95
C LEU A 188 9.20 17.41 -1.44
N SER A 189 9.85 16.37 -0.92
CA SER A 189 9.18 15.23 -0.31
C SER A 189 8.28 15.65 0.86
N ASN A 190 8.77 16.51 1.74
CA ASN A 190 8.00 17.04 2.87
C ASN A 190 6.81 17.89 2.42
N ALA A 191 6.97 18.70 1.37
CA ALA A 191 5.87 19.46 0.79
C ALA A 191 4.76 18.55 0.21
N CYS A 192 5.12 17.44 -0.44
CA CYS A 192 4.17 16.44 -0.93
C CYS A 192 3.44 15.75 0.22
N LYS A 193 4.17 15.33 1.27
CA LYS A 193 3.58 14.73 2.47
C LYS A 193 2.62 15.68 3.17
N ALA A 194 2.92 16.97 3.22
CA ALA A 194 2.02 17.98 3.76
C ALA A 194 0.74 18.14 2.93
N ALA A 195 0.85 18.10 1.60
CA ALA A 195 -0.31 18.15 0.71
C ALA A 195 -1.20 16.89 0.87
N GLU A 196 -0.61 15.71 1.02
CA GLU A 196 -1.33 14.48 1.32
C GLU A 196 -2.02 14.55 2.68
N ALA A 197 -1.32 14.98 3.72
CA ALA A 197 -1.88 15.15 5.06
C ALA A 197 -3.07 16.12 5.07
N LEU A 198 -2.97 17.22 4.34
CA LEU A 198 -4.09 18.15 4.18
C LEU A 198 -5.30 17.47 3.53
N TYR A 199 -5.08 16.68 2.46
CA TYR A 199 -6.15 15.92 1.83
C TYR A 199 -6.82 14.95 2.80
N VAL A 200 -6.04 14.20 3.57
CA VAL A 200 -6.53 13.24 4.59
C VAL A 200 -7.40 13.97 5.63
N ILE A 201 -6.94 15.09 6.17
CA ILE A 201 -7.68 15.89 7.17
C ILE A 201 -9.00 16.44 6.58
N VAL A 202 -8.97 16.87 5.33
CA VAL A 202 -10.14 17.44 4.66
C VAL A 202 -11.21 16.37 4.38
N HIS A 203 -10.77 15.19 3.94
CA HIS A 203 -11.68 14.19 3.38
C HIS A 203 -12.03 13.04 4.32
N SER A 204 -11.41 12.97 5.50
CA SER A 204 -11.69 11.95 6.50
C SER A 204 -11.87 12.53 7.91
N SER A 205 -12.20 11.67 8.86
CA SER A 205 -12.21 11.98 10.31
C SER A 205 -10.85 11.72 10.98
N SER A 206 -9.81 11.44 10.22
CA SER A 206 -8.47 11.06 10.72
C SER A 206 -7.91 11.99 11.80
N ALA A 207 -8.15 13.31 11.68
CA ALA A 207 -7.70 14.30 12.65
C ALA A 207 -8.28 14.08 14.07
N SER A 208 -9.44 13.40 14.18
CA SER A 208 -10.06 13.09 15.48
C SER A 208 -9.49 11.85 16.15
N HIS A 209 -8.60 11.13 15.46
CA HIS A 209 -8.05 9.85 15.90
C HIS A 209 -6.52 9.85 16.04
N ILE A 210 -5.92 11.03 16.12
CA ILE A 210 -4.50 11.21 16.37
C ILE A 210 -4.29 12.22 17.51
N ASP A 211 -3.31 11.97 18.34
CA ASP A 211 -2.85 12.94 19.32
C ASP A 211 -2.25 14.16 18.61
N HIS A 212 -2.76 15.37 18.91
CA HIS A 212 -2.34 16.60 18.25
C HIS A 212 -0.90 17.03 18.57
N ALA A 213 -0.40 16.72 19.78
CA ALA A 213 0.97 17.00 20.13
C ALA A 213 1.93 16.09 19.38
N LEU A 214 1.57 14.81 19.25
CA LEU A 214 2.30 13.86 18.44
C LEU A 214 2.30 14.27 16.95
N ALA A 215 1.16 14.73 16.42
CA ALA A 215 1.05 15.20 15.05
C ALA A 215 1.94 16.42 14.79
N ALA A 216 2.04 17.36 15.74
CA ALA A 216 2.96 18.49 15.66
C ALA A 216 4.41 18.04 15.64
N GLY A 217 4.79 17.08 16.50
CA GLY A 217 6.14 16.50 16.53
C GLY A 217 6.50 15.74 15.25
N LEU A 218 5.54 15.11 14.59
CA LEU A 218 5.73 14.49 13.27
C LEU A 218 6.04 15.52 12.19
N ILE A 219 5.29 16.63 12.17
CA ILE A 219 5.51 17.74 11.23
C ILE A 219 6.88 18.38 11.47
N ALA A 220 7.27 18.52 12.74
CA ALA A 220 8.59 19.06 13.15
C ALA A 220 9.75 18.06 12.94
N GLY A 221 9.47 16.80 12.60
CA GLY A 221 10.49 15.75 12.44
C GLY A 221 11.11 15.27 13.77
N THR A 222 10.50 15.57 14.92
CA THR A 222 10.97 15.19 16.26
C THR A 222 10.40 13.88 16.77
N HIS A 223 9.37 13.34 16.07
CA HIS A 223 8.72 12.09 16.44
C HIS A 223 8.67 11.12 15.25
N THR A 224 8.81 9.83 15.56
CA THR A 224 8.62 8.76 14.59
C THR A 224 7.13 8.59 14.31
N ARG A 225 6.78 8.30 13.06
CA ARG A 225 5.38 8.06 12.63
C ARG A 225 4.75 6.94 13.47
N PRO A 226 3.63 7.21 14.17
CA PRO A 226 2.89 6.16 14.85
C PRO A 226 2.29 5.20 13.82
N SER A 227 2.32 3.91 14.15
CA SER A 227 1.77 2.86 13.31
C SER A 227 1.15 1.80 14.22
N PHE A 228 -0.16 1.69 14.18
CA PHE A 228 -0.94 0.76 14.99
C PHE A 228 -1.32 -0.47 14.18
N ALA A 229 -0.97 -1.66 14.65
CA ALA A 229 -1.10 -2.90 13.89
C ALA A 229 -2.48 -3.12 13.24
N PRO A 230 -3.62 -3.02 13.95
CA PRO A 230 -4.93 -3.23 13.34
C PRO A 230 -5.16 -2.32 12.14
N MET A 231 -4.82 -1.02 12.25
CA MET A 231 -5.01 -0.05 11.17
C MET A 231 -4.14 -0.37 9.94
N VAL A 232 -2.89 -0.75 10.18
CA VAL A 232 -1.93 -1.05 9.11
C VAL A 232 -2.29 -2.36 8.40
N ILE A 233 -2.65 -3.39 9.16
CA ILE A 233 -3.02 -4.71 8.62
C ILE A 233 -4.33 -4.61 7.85
N GLU A 234 -5.31 -3.87 8.36
CA GLU A 234 -6.57 -3.63 7.69
C GLU A 234 -6.39 -2.87 6.38
N THR A 235 -5.53 -1.84 6.36
CA THR A 235 -5.13 -1.15 5.12
C THR A 235 -4.61 -2.14 4.09
N GLY A 236 -3.66 -2.99 4.45
CA GLY A 236 -3.12 -4.01 3.54
C GLY A 236 -4.18 -5.02 3.08
N THR A 237 -5.13 -5.37 3.95
CA THR A 237 -6.26 -6.25 3.58
C THR A 237 -7.18 -5.57 2.56
N LEU A 238 -7.49 -4.28 2.73
CA LEU A 238 -8.25 -3.51 1.73
C LEU A 238 -7.51 -3.46 0.38
N MET A 239 -6.20 -3.23 0.39
CA MET A 239 -5.37 -3.26 -0.82
C MET A 239 -5.41 -4.64 -1.50
N ALA A 240 -5.38 -5.73 -0.74
CA ALA A 240 -5.50 -7.08 -1.28
C ALA A 240 -6.87 -7.33 -1.91
N PHE A 241 -7.97 -6.83 -1.33
CA PHE A 241 -9.30 -6.92 -1.93
C PHE A 241 -9.37 -6.21 -3.28
N GLU A 242 -8.79 -5.01 -3.38
CA GLU A 242 -8.74 -4.29 -4.65
C GLU A 242 -7.88 -5.03 -5.69
N ALA A 243 -6.75 -5.63 -5.29
CA ALA A 243 -5.94 -6.46 -6.17
C ALA A 243 -6.71 -7.68 -6.69
N VAL A 244 -7.45 -8.39 -5.82
CA VAL A 244 -8.31 -9.51 -6.21
C VAL A 244 -9.38 -9.06 -7.22
N LYS A 245 -10.06 -7.94 -6.98
CA LYS A 245 -11.06 -7.39 -7.92
C LYS A 245 -10.45 -7.11 -9.29
N LEU A 246 -9.28 -6.45 -9.33
CA LEU A 246 -8.59 -6.14 -10.57
C LEU A 246 -8.16 -7.41 -11.33
N LEU A 247 -7.63 -8.41 -10.62
CA LEU A 247 -7.25 -9.70 -11.23
C LEU A 247 -8.46 -10.43 -11.82
N LEU A 248 -9.62 -10.34 -11.17
CA LEU A 248 -10.85 -10.99 -11.60
C LEU A 248 -11.68 -10.15 -12.59
N GLY A 249 -11.22 -8.94 -12.95
CA GLY A 249 -11.99 -8.02 -13.80
C GLY A 249 -13.29 -7.55 -13.17
N ARG A 250 -13.37 -7.55 -11.82
CA ARG A 250 -14.53 -7.05 -11.08
C ARG A 250 -14.45 -5.55 -10.85
N ASP A 251 -15.59 -4.88 -10.83
CA ASP A 251 -15.65 -3.45 -10.54
C ASP A 251 -15.16 -3.16 -9.12
N SER A 252 -14.38 -2.10 -9.00
CA SER A 252 -13.97 -1.53 -7.72
C SER A 252 -14.89 -0.36 -7.35
N GLY A 253 -15.38 -0.34 -6.12
CA GLY A 253 -16.06 0.82 -5.56
C GLY A 253 -15.10 1.92 -5.10
N VAL A 254 -13.79 1.75 -5.35
CA VAL A 254 -12.71 2.68 -5.00
C VAL A 254 -12.09 3.25 -6.27
N ASP A 255 -11.80 4.54 -6.25
CA ASP A 255 -11.11 5.27 -7.32
C ASP A 255 -9.79 5.88 -6.83
N HIS A 256 -9.17 6.71 -7.68
CA HIS A 256 -7.93 7.42 -7.37
C HIS A 256 -8.03 8.38 -6.18
N ARG A 257 -9.25 8.80 -5.80
CA ARG A 257 -9.48 9.66 -4.62
C ARG A 257 -9.47 8.86 -3.33
N GLY A 258 -9.73 7.56 -3.41
CA GLY A 258 -9.70 6.62 -2.30
C GLY A 258 -10.91 6.68 -1.37
N VAL A 259 -10.86 5.78 -0.40
CA VAL A 259 -11.80 5.70 0.72
C VAL A 259 -11.03 5.52 2.01
N PHE A 260 -11.66 5.91 3.13
CA PHE A 260 -11.15 5.65 4.47
C PHE A 260 -12.16 4.77 5.20
N LEU A 261 -11.68 3.79 5.92
CA LEU A 261 -12.49 2.99 6.83
C LEU A 261 -12.21 3.48 8.26
N ASN A 262 -13.24 3.88 8.96
CA ASN A 262 -13.14 4.24 10.38
C ASN A 262 -13.60 3.05 11.24
N PRO A 263 -12.69 2.21 11.76
CA PRO A 263 -13.08 1.07 12.56
C PRO A 263 -13.60 1.45 13.96
N TRP A 264 -13.39 2.69 14.41
CA TRP A 264 -13.94 3.19 15.68
C TRP A 264 -15.44 3.43 15.59
N THR A 265 -15.96 3.79 14.41
CA THR A 265 -17.39 4.05 14.15
C THR A 265 -18.01 3.06 13.17
N MET A 266 -17.20 2.17 12.57
CA MET A 266 -17.59 1.23 11.51
C MET A 266 -18.16 1.92 10.25
N GLU A 267 -17.61 3.09 9.92
CA GLU A 267 -18.05 3.89 8.77
C GLU A 267 -17.01 3.87 7.65
N VAL A 268 -17.50 3.83 6.41
CA VAL A 268 -16.70 4.06 5.22
C VAL A 268 -16.84 5.51 4.80
N GLU A 269 -15.77 6.26 4.94
CA GLU A 269 -15.73 7.68 4.59
C GLU A 269 -15.22 7.85 3.15
N ARG A 270 -16.01 8.55 2.34
CA ARG A 270 -15.64 8.90 0.96
C ARG A 270 -15.22 10.36 0.89
N PRO A 271 -14.46 10.75 -0.15
CA PRO A 271 -14.06 12.14 -0.36
C PRO A 271 -15.27 13.09 -0.32
N ARG A 272 -15.16 14.14 0.48
CA ARG A 272 -16.22 15.14 0.70
C ARG A 272 -16.54 15.90 -0.60
N ALA A 273 -17.79 16.29 -0.77
CA ALA A 273 -18.20 17.16 -1.87
C ALA A 273 -17.47 18.52 -1.82
N ALA A 274 -17.24 19.12 -2.97
CA ALA A 274 -16.41 20.32 -3.12
C ALA A 274 -16.74 21.47 -2.15
N PRO A 275 -18.01 21.85 -1.88
CA PRO A 275 -18.32 22.92 -0.93
C PRO A 275 -17.87 22.60 0.50
N VAL A 276 -18.10 21.36 0.94
CA VAL A 276 -17.69 20.89 2.28
C VAL A 276 -16.17 20.80 2.37
N ALA A 277 -15.51 20.25 1.34
CA ALA A 277 -14.07 20.15 1.27
C ALA A 277 -13.40 21.53 1.35
N TRP A 278 -13.93 22.53 0.64
CA TRP A 278 -13.41 23.90 0.65
C TRP A 278 -13.45 24.55 2.05
N VAL A 279 -14.56 24.38 2.78
CA VAL A 279 -14.69 24.90 4.16
C VAL A 279 -13.70 24.20 5.08
N ARG A 280 -13.63 22.85 5.02
CA ARG A 280 -12.71 22.05 5.85
C ARG A 280 -11.26 22.38 5.54
N GLU A 281 -10.91 22.59 4.29
CA GLU A 281 -9.55 22.95 3.89
C GLU A 281 -9.09 24.28 4.52
N ARG A 282 -9.95 25.28 4.55
CA ARG A 282 -9.64 26.57 5.20
C ARG A 282 -9.38 26.41 6.70
N ILE A 283 -10.17 25.56 7.36
CA ILE A 283 -10.00 25.25 8.79
C ILE A 283 -8.70 24.47 9.01
N ALA A 284 -8.48 23.42 8.20
CA ALA A 284 -7.29 22.58 8.30
C ALA A 284 -5.99 23.37 8.07
N ARG A 285 -5.94 24.25 7.04
CA ARG A 285 -4.78 25.12 6.80
C ARG A 285 -4.49 26.05 7.97
N ARG A 286 -5.50 26.61 8.62
CA ARG A 286 -5.33 27.46 9.83
C ARG A 286 -4.82 26.64 11.00
N LEU A 287 -5.31 25.43 11.18
CA LEU A 287 -4.86 24.52 12.24
C LEU A 287 -3.38 24.15 12.05
N LEU A 288 -3.03 23.70 10.84
CA LEU A 288 -1.65 23.33 10.49
C LEU A 288 -0.69 24.53 10.65
N ALA A 289 -1.07 25.72 10.21
CA ALA A 289 -0.26 26.91 10.39
C ALA A 289 0.00 27.25 11.87
N ARG A 290 -0.99 27.01 12.76
CA ARG A 290 -0.83 27.20 14.21
C ARG A 290 0.06 26.15 14.87
N MET A 291 0.09 24.92 14.32
CA MET A 291 0.93 23.83 14.81
C MET A 291 2.40 23.98 14.39
N MET A 292 2.66 24.76 13.33
CA MET A 292 4.01 25.04 12.81
C MET A 292 4.61 26.36 13.32
N ALA A 293 3.83 27.22 13.98
CA ALA A 293 4.26 28.46 14.60
C ALA A 293 4.66 28.25 16.08
#